data_ee29ca4a3af86e1986116d16d1f819e3
#
_entry.id   ee29ca4a3af86e1986116d16d1f819e3
#
_cell.length_a   1.000
_cell.length_b   1.000
_cell.length_c   1.000
_cell.angle_alpha   90.00
_cell.angle_beta   90.00
_cell.angle_gamma   90.00
#
_symmetry.space_group_name_H-M   'P 1'
#
loop_
_entity.id
_entity.type
_entity.pdbx_description
1 polymer ?
#
loop_
_entity_poly.entity_id
_entity_poly.type
_entity_poly.pdbx_seq_one_letter_code
_entity_poly.pdbx_strand_id
1 'polypeptide(L)'
;MNKISLYIKQAWTMMRQDRLYSSIYITGTGLSIALTMTLFVILYVKFAPLYPEYKRDRTLIINAVSMTPKDTTSNNFWQSTPNYKLVEKLRELQNIDAVTGIVCEWNDEFHEASTRLSSSGVSPLFVDADYWKVYDFEFLSGSPFTSTDFTSKTKVAVVSKSFAETLFKSTDVLENKFFLDGSEYKIVGVVKDVPSSMHQHTTADLWLPATCTSNFYAPGENDYDLRGGVFIAMTAKSPNVIDDLQDEVDEMMRKHNQQDKVYNHKLLGPDIFWANGFRQGEYLDEFDSLMTYGYILLALLIIPALNLSGMISSKMNRRRNELGIRKTYGATNRQLLTQILWENLFHTFVGGIVGIILSYLILMSTSNWIISLLSDGFIFSKDLLSSNLSVEMLFNWSIFGGVVALCFLLNLLSATIPAIASLRHSIINSLNQKQ
;
A
#
# COMPACT_ATOMS: atom_id res chain seq x y z
N MET A 1 10.02 1.65 -47.86
CA MET A 1 10.39 1.97 -46.47
C MET A 1 9.13 2.44 -45.74
N ASN A 2 8.79 1.82 -44.61
CA ASN A 2 7.57 2.19 -43.88
C ASN A 2 7.71 3.62 -43.33
N LYS A 3 6.73 4.50 -43.49
CA LYS A 3 6.76 5.92 -43.03
C LYS A 3 7.16 6.04 -41.54
N ILE A 4 6.80 5.06 -40.73
CA ILE A 4 7.12 5.00 -39.29
C ILE A 4 8.64 4.83 -39.10
N SER A 5 9.30 3.92 -39.86
CA SER A 5 10.75 3.72 -39.79
C SER A 5 11.55 5.00 -40.13
N LEU A 6 11.01 5.80 -41.06
CA LEU A 6 11.61 7.08 -41.41
C LEU A 6 11.52 8.10 -40.25
N TYR A 7 10.35 8.20 -39.59
CA TYR A 7 10.17 9.10 -38.44
C TYR A 7 11.05 8.72 -37.25
N ILE A 8 11.18 7.42 -36.95
CA ILE A 8 12.06 6.93 -35.89
C ILE A 8 13.52 7.28 -36.19
N LYS A 9 13.98 7.05 -37.44
CA LYS A 9 15.35 7.39 -37.84
C LYS A 9 15.61 8.89 -37.76
N GLN A 10 14.65 9.72 -38.14
CA GLN A 10 14.72 11.17 -38.00
C GLN A 10 14.78 11.59 -36.54
N ALA A 11 13.90 11.05 -35.66
CA ALA A 11 13.90 11.33 -34.23
C ALA A 11 15.24 10.99 -33.59
N TRP A 12 15.82 9.83 -33.92
CA TRP A 12 17.14 9.42 -33.45
C TRP A 12 18.26 10.36 -33.88
N THR A 13 18.25 10.78 -35.16
CA THR A 13 19.25 11.71 -35.68
C THR A 13 19.16 13.08 -34.98
N MET A 14 17.95 13.59 -34.79
CA MET A 14 17.70 14.86 -34.09
C MET A 14 18.11 14.80 -32.61
N MET A 15 17.86 13.68 -31.94
CA MET A 15 18.33 13.47 -30.59
C MET A 15 19.85 13.57 -30.46
N ARG A 16 20.58 13.10 -31.46
CA ARG A 16 22.04 13.20 -31.49
C ARG A 16 22.55 14.59 -31.86
N GLN A 17 21.81 15.34 -32.67
CA GLN A 17 22.18 16.68 -33.10
C GLN A 17 22.01 17.71 -31.97
N ASP A 18 20.93 17.61 -31.20
CA ASP A 18 20.63 18.54 -30.09
C ASP A 18 20.69 17.79 -28.74
N ARG A 19 21.94 17.44 -28.36
CA ARG A 19 22.18 16.60 -27.16
C ARG A 19 21.72 17.28 -25.88
N LEU A 20 21.93 18.56 -25.72
CA LEU A 20 21.56 19.30 -24.51
C LEU A 20 20.04 19.27 -24.31
N TYR A 21 19.29 19.61 -25.35
CA TYR A 21 17.84 19.59 -25.31
C TYR A 21 17.31 18.17 -25.02
N SER A 22 17.84 17.17 -25.73
CA SER A 22 17.43 15.77 -25.60
C SER A 22 17.72 15.23 -24.18
N SER A 23 18.89 15.57 -23.60
CA SER A 23 19.21 15.13 -22.25
C SER A 23 18.31 15.77 -21.21
N ILE A 24 18.05 17.08 -21.27
CA ILE A 24 17.13 17.76 -20.36
C ILE A 24 15.70 17.19 -20.49
N TYR A 25 15.25 16.94 -21.73
CA TYR A 25 13.94 16.36 -21.98
C TYR A 25 13.83 14.94 -21.39
N ILE A 26 14.79 14.06 -21.67
CA ILE A 26 14.82 12.68 -21.20
C ILE A 26 14.92 12.62 -19.67
N THR A 27 15.78 13.44 -19.06
CA THR A 27 15.94 13.50 -17.61
C THR A 27 14.67 14.01 -16.94
N GLY A 28 14.10 15.11 -17.44
CA GLY A 28 12.86 15.68 -16.90
C GLY A 28 11.67 14.71 -17.01
N THR A 29 11.50 14.07 -18.18
CA THR A 29 10.45 13.08 -18.39
C THR A 29 10.69 11.83 -17.55
N GLY A 30 11.94 11.37 -17.49
CA GLY A 30 12.33 10.18 -16.71
C GLY A 30 12.11 10.39 -15.21
N LEU A 31 12.50 11.52 -14.66
CA LEU A 31 12.28 11.85 -13.26
C LEU A 31 10.78 11.94 -12.92
N SER A 32 10.00 12.58 -13.80
CA SER A 32 8.55 12.67 -13.65
C SER A 32 7.90 11.29 -13.60
N ILE A 33 8.24 10.43 -14.55
CA ILE A 33 7.73 9.06 -14.61
C ILE A 33 8.17 8.29 -13.38
N ALA A 34 9.43 8.43 -12.94
CA ALA A 34 9.96 7.75 -11.77
C ALA A 34 9.17 8.11 -10.49
N LEU A 35 8.97 9.40 -10.23
CA LEU A 35 8.23 9.86 -9.06
C LEU A 35 6.75 9.46 -9.10
N THR A 36 6.13 9.58 -10.26
CA THR A 36 4.72 9.15 -10.46
C THR A 36 4.58 7.65 -10.23
N MET A 37 5.49 6.83 -10.78
CA MET A 37 5.49 5.39 -10.57
C MET A 37 5.72 5.01 -9.12
N THR A 38 6.67 5.66 -8.44
CA THR A 38 6.92 5.43 -7.02
C THR A 38 5.66 5.68 -6.20
N LEU A 39 4.96 6.81 -6.44
CA LEU A 39 3.71 7.09 -5.75
C LEU A 39 2.61 6.06 -6.06
N PHE A 40 2.47 5.65 -7.33
CA PHE A 40 1.49 4.62 -7.70
C PHE A 40 1.79 3.27 -7.06
N VAL A 41 3.05 2.87 -6.92
CA VAL A 41 3.43 1.64 -6.22
C VAL A 41 3.09 1.74 -4.74
N ILE A 42 3.37 2.90 -4.10
CA ILE A 42 3.00 3.14 -2.70
C ILE A 42 1.47 3.01 -2.51
N LEU A 43 0.68 3.68 -3.36
CA LEU A 43 -0.79 3.59 -3.30
C LEU A 43 -1.27 2.16 -3.58
N TYR A 44 -0.64 1.47 -4.52
CA TYR A 44 -0.98 0.08 -4.82
C TYR A 44 -0.77 -0.83 -3.61
N VAL A 45 0.39 -0.74 -2.96
CA VAL A 45 0.67 -1.54 -1.75
C VAL A 45 -0.33 -1.23 -0.64
N LYS A 46 -0.78 0.04 -0.54
CA LYS A 46 -1.76 0.45 0.48
C LYS A 46 -3.18 -0.05 0.19
N PHE A 47 -3.62 -0.05 -1.07
CA PHE A 47 -5.03 -0.30 -1.42
C PHE A 47 -5.30 -1.66 -2.06
N ALA A 48 -4.32 -2.27 -2.73
CA ALA A 48 -4.56 -3.51 -3.46
C ALA A 48 -4.69 -4.74 -2.55
N PRO A 49 -5.47 -5.74 -2.97
CA PRO A 49 -5.52 -7.02 -2.29
C PRO A 49 -4.20 -7.77 -2.52
N LEU A 50 -3.35 -7.76 -1.50
CA LEU A 50 -2.02 -8.37 -1.53
C LEU A 50 -1.91 -9.46 -0.46
N TYR A 51 -0.99 -10.42 -0.66
CA TYR A 51 -0.72 -11.48 0.30
C TYR A 51 -0.26 -10.93 1.66
N PRO A 52 -0.83 -11.40 2.78
CA PRO A 52 -1.92 -12.38 2.94
C PRO A 52 -3.33 -11.73 3.00
N GLU A 53 -3.46 -10.45 2.70
CA GLU A 53 -4.65 -9.60 2.91
C GLU A 53 -5.49 -9.49 1.64
N TYR A 54 -5.79 -10.62 1.00
CA TYR A 54 -6.53 -10.64 -0.27
C TYR A 54 -7.98 -10.15 -0.16
N LYS A 55 -8.56 -10.14 1.05
CA LYS A 55 -9.94 -9.73 1.32
C LYS A 55 -10.08 -8.29 1.79
N ARG A 56 -9.10 -7.41 1.50
CA ARG A 56 -9.09 -6.00 1.94
C ARG A 56 -10.37 -5.24 1.56
N ASP A 57 -11.00 -5.61 0.45
CA ASP A 57 -12.25 -5.03 -0.06
C ASP A 57 -13.47 -5.28 0.82
N ARG A 58 -13.42 -6.26 1.71
CA ARG A 58 -14.50 -6.64 2.63
C ARG A 58 -14.04 -6.87 4.06
N THR A 59 -12.81 -6.51 4.37
CA THR A 59 -12.26 -6.58 5.72
C THR A 59 -12.47 -5.25 6.44
N LEU A 60 -12.98 -5.33 7.67
CA LEU A 60 -13.16 -4.19 8.56
C LEU A 60 -12.33 -4.38 9.81
N ILE A 61 -11.87 -3.27 10.39
CA ILE A 61 -10.97 -3.25 11.54
C ILE A 61 -11.56 -2.39 12.66
N ILE A 62 -11.42 -2.87 13.89
CA ILE A 62 -11.73 -2.14 15.12
C ILE A 62 -10.47 -2.12 15.96
N ASN A 63 -9.83 -0.96 16.05
CA ASN A 63 -8.58 -0.79 16.80
C ASN A 63 -8.81 -0.36 18.24
N ALA A 64 -9.90 0.33 18.53
CA ALA A 64 -10.13 0.86 19.85
C ALA A 64 -11.62 0.94 20.22
N VAL A 65 -11.86 1.00 21.51
CA VAL A 65 -13.15 1.33 22.12
C VAL A 65 -12.94 2.52 23.04
N SER A 66 -13.80 3.51 22.92
CA SER A 66 -13.87 4.62 23.86
C SER A 66 -15.01 4.40 24.86
N MET A 67 -14.81 4.88 26.07
CA MET A 67 -15.75 4.74 27.16
C MET A 67 -15.94 6.07 27.88
N THR A 68 -17.17 6.50 28.02
CA THR A 68 -17.54 7.72 28.71
C THR A 68 -18.58 7.45 29.80
N PRO A 69 -18.46 8.03 31.01
CA PRO A 69 -19.48 7.86 32.04
C PRO A 69 -20.83 8.40 31.57
N LYS A 70 -21.90 7.74 31.96
CA LYS A 70 -23.28 8.25 31.76
C LYS A 70 -23.62 9.40 32.69
N ASP A 71 -22.92 9.47 33.81
CA ASP A 71 -23.05 10.63 34.72
C ASP A 71 -22.32 11.84 34.12
N THR A 72 -23.07 12.88 33.81
CA THR A 72 -22.59 14.13 33.18
C THR A 72 -21.72 14.98 34.09
N THR A 73 -21.49 14.60 35.35
CA THR A 73 -20.64 15.33 36.30
C THR A 73 -19.15 15.06 36.06
N SER A 74 -18.82 14.02 35.32
CA SER A 74 -17.44 13.60 35.02
C SER A 74 -17.17 13.69 33.51
N ASN A 75 -16.16 14.47 33.15
CA ASN A 75 -15.65 14.59 31.79
C ASN A 75 -14.57 13.53 31.48
N ASN A 76 -14.52 12.43 32.23
CA ASN A 76 -13.53 11.39 32.00
C ASN A 76 -13.81 10.65 30.71
N PHE A 77 -12.80 10.55 29.92
CA PHE A 77 -12.78 9.81 28.65
C PHE A 77 -11.65 8.80 28.71
N TRP A 78 -11.97 7.54 28.46
CA TRP A 78 -10.97 6.47 28.36
C TRP A 78 -11.05 5.83 26.98
N GLN A 79 -9.90 5.57 26.41
CA GLN A 79 -9.76 4.84 25.17
C GLN A 79 -8.79 3.67 25.40
N SER A 80 -9.14 2.51 24.90
CA SER A 80 -8.33 1.29 24.95
C SER A 80 -8.63 0.42 23.74
N THR A 81 -7.83 -0.60 23.50
CA THR A 81 -8.23 -1.67 22.59
C THR A 81 -9.40 -2.46 23.15
N PRO A 82 -10.19 -3.11 22.29
CA PRO A 82 -11.27 -4.01 22.71
C PRO A 82 -10.76 -5.23 23.49
N ASN A 83 -11.70 -5.91 24.15
CA ASN A 83 -11.47 -7.23 24.74
C ASN A 83 -12.02 -8.35 23.85
N TYR A 84 -11.70 -9.61 24.19
CA TYR A 84 -12.13 -10.75 23.40
C TYR A 84 -13.65 -11.05 23.51
N LYS A 85 -14.35 -10.56 24.55
CA LYS A 85 -15.81 -10.65 24.63
C LYS A 85 -16.50 -9.95 23.48
N LEU A 86 -15.92 -8.85 22.99
CA LEU A 86 -16.44 -8.17 21.79
C LEU A 86 -16.30 -9.02 20.53
N VAL A 87 -15.17 -9.74 20.38
CA VAL A 87 -14.99 -10.70 19.27
C VAL A 87 -16.10 -11.75 19.27
N GLU A 88 -16.44 -12.31 20.43
CA GLU A 88 -17.51 -13.32 20.58
C GLU A 88 -18.88 -12.75 20.18
N LYS A 89 -19.20 -11.51 20.61
CA LYS A 89 -20.45 -10.84 20.22
C LYS A 89 -20.53 -10.56 18.73
N LEU A 90 -19.43 -10.14 18.12
CA LEU A 90 -19.39 -9.86 16.69
C LEU A 90 -19.59 -11.11 15.84
N ARG A 91 -19.16 -12.29 16.31
CA ARG A 91 -19.37 -13.57 15.60
C ARG A 91 -20.85 -13.94 15.44
N GLU A 92 -21.74 -13.39 16.25
CA GLU A 92 -23.19 -13.66 16.20
C GLU A 92 -23.91 -12.85 15.12
N LEU A 93 -23.25 -11.87 14.48
CA LEU A 93 -23.85 -11.00 13.46
C LEU A 93 -24.10 -11.77 12.15
N GLN A 94 -25.16 -11.35 11.41
CA GLN A 94 -25.63 -12.10 10.25
C GLN A 94 -24.75 -11.94 9.02
N ASN A 95 -24.22 -10.71 8.78
CA ASN A 95 -23.48 -10.39 7.56
C ASN A 95 -21.97 -10.64 7.67
N ILE A 96 -21.53 -11.29 8.74
CA ILE A 96 -20.14 -11.60 8.99
C ILE A 96 -19.76 -12.97 8.41
N ASP A 97 -18.55 -13.10 7.85
CA ASP A 97 -17.92 -14.33 7.36
C ASP A 97 -16.97 -14.90 8.42
N ALA A 98 -16.09 -14.08 8.95
CA ALA A 98 -15.16 -14.44 10.02
C ALA A 98 -14.79 -13.21 10.87
N VAL A 99 -14.45 -13.45 12.14
CA VAL A 99 -13.93 -12.44 13.07
C VAL A 99 -12.75 -13.02 13.81
N THR A 100 -11.69 -12.25 13.93
CA THR A 100 -10.50 -12.63 14.70
C THR A 100 -10.11 -11.55 15.69
N GLY A 101 -9.60 -12.01 16.85
CA GLY A 101 -8.94 -11.19 17.84
C GLY A 101 -7.43 -11.35 17.76
N ILE A 102 -6.72 -10.23 17.68
CA ILE A 102 -5.27 -10.15 17.60
C ILE A 102 -4.77 -9.43 18.83
N VAL A 103 -3.98 -10.08 19.67
CA VAL A 103 -3.51 -9.49 20.94
C VAL A 103 -2.47 -8.43 20.66
N CYS A 104 -2.71 -7.25 21.23
CA CYS A 104 -1.76 -6.16 21.25
C CYS A 104 -0.74 -6.38 22.36
N GLU A 105 0.51 -6.41 22.00
CA GLU A 105 1.60 -6.26 22.95
C GLU A 105 2.08 -4.81 22.92
N TRP A 106 1.71 -4.03 23.93
CA TRP A 106 1.94 -2.58 24.01
C TRP A 106 3.37 -2.19 24.36
N ASN A 107 4.14 -3.16 24.83
CA ASN A 107 5.53 -2.94 25.18
C ASN A 107 6.38 -3.35 23.99
N ASP A 108 7.43 -2.58 23.70
CA ASP A 108 8.55 -2.98 22.84
C ASP A 108 9.33 -4.11 23.54
N GLU A 109 8.64 -5.18 23.93
CA GLU A 109 9.27 -6.34 24.54
C GLU A 109 10.08 -7.04 23.45
N PHE A 110 11.37 -7.14 23.71
CA PHE A 110 12.27 -7.92 22.89
C PHE A 110 11.98 -9.40 23.14
N HIS A 111 11.47 -10.08 22.12
CA HIS A 111 11.24 -11.51 22.16
C HIS A 111 12.43 -12.25 21.57
N GLU A 112 12.90 -13.28 22.26
CA GLU A 112 13.98 -14.12 21.77
C GLU A 112 13.49 -15.55 21.55
N ALA A 113 13.60 -16.00 20.30
CA ALA A 113 13.41 -17.40 19.96
C ALA A 113 14.77 -18.10 19.94
N SER A 114 14.85 -19.27 20.58
CA SER A 114 16.08 -20.03 20.69
C SER A 114 15.89 -21.53 20.49
N THR A 115 16.95 -22.16 20.02
CA THR A 115 17.15 -23.60 19.98
C THR A 115 18.44 -23.94 20.74
N ARG A 116 18.83 -25.20 20.78
CA ARG A 116 20.12 -25.59 21.37
C ARG A 116 21.34 -25.00 20.62
N LEU A 117 21.16 -24.59 19.36
CA LEU A 117 22.27 -24.22 18.46
C LEU A 117 22.24 -22.77 18.03
N SER A 118 21.12 -22.09 18.17
CA SER A 118 20.92 -20.73 17.64
C SER A 118 19.89 -19.96 18.47
N SER A 119 20.02 -18.64 18.48
CA SER A 119 19.00 -17.72 18.98
C SER A 119 18.84 -16.54 18.03
N SER A 120 17.67 -15.93 18.03
CA SER A 120 17.36 -14.73 17.24
C SER A 120 16.27 -13.92 17.90
N GLY A 121 16.36 -12.59 17.80
CA GLY A 121 15.25 -11.71 18.07
C GLY A 121 14.12 -11.95 17.06
N VAL A 122 12.89 -11.93 17.51
CA VAL A 122 11.70 -12.26 16.70
C VAL A 122 10.51 -11.40 17.10
N SER A 123 9.57 -11.24 16.17
CA SER A 123 8.30 -10.54 16.40
C SER A 123 7.14 -11.53 16.37
N PRO A 124 6.64 -11.99 17.55
CA PRO A 124 5.48 -12.84 17.64
C PRO A 124 4.18 -12.06 17.42
N LEU A 125 3.15 -12.74 16.92
CA LEU A 125 1.78 -12.26 16.89
C LEU A 125 0.88 -13.33 17.56
N PHE A 126 0.09 -12.90 18.53
CA PHE A 126 -0.82 -13.79 19.24
C PHE A 126 -2.23 -13.61 18.68
N VAL A 127 -2.80 -14.71 18.13
CA VAL A 127 -4.04 -14.66 17.37
C VAL A 127 -4.97 -15.80 17.77
N ASP A 128 -6.25 -15.70 17.41
CA ASP A 128 -7.18 -16.83 17.57
C ASP A 128 -7.19 -17.76 16.34
N ALA A 129 -7.98 -18.83 16.42
CA ALA A 129 -8.03 -19.82 15.35
C ALA A 129 -8.77 -19.32 14.08
N ASP A 130 -9.63 -18.29 14.20
CA ASP A 130 -10.34 -17.71 13.06
C ASP A 130 -9.50 -16.72 12.26
N TYR A 131 -8.32 -16.34 12.77
CA TYR A 131 -7.35 -15.51 12.07
C TYR A 131 -7.04 -16.03 10.66
N TRP A 132 -6.89 -17.33 10.52
CA TRP A 132 -6.59 -17.99 9.26
C TRP A 132 -7.77 -18.03 8.26
N LYS A 133 -8.99 -17.64 8.72
CA LYS A 133 -10.15 -17.43 7.84
C LYS A 133 -10.25 -15.98 7.35
N VAL A 134 -9.81 -15.03 8.18
CA VAL A 134 -9.79 -13.61 7.82
C VAL A 134 -8.67 -13.34 6.84
N TYR A 135 -7.46 -13.85 7.11
CA TYR A 135 -6.28 -13.66 6.30
C TYR A 135 -5.88 -14.95 5.58
N ASP A 136 -5.58 -14.84 4.28
CA ASP A 136 -5.32 -15.99 3.41
C ASP A 136 -3.80 -16.26 3.32
N PHE A 137 -3.28 -17.00 4.29
CA PHE A 137 -1.87 -17.37 4.32
C PHE A 137 -1.54 -18.54 3.40
N GLU A 138 -0.41 -18.44 2.70
CA GLU A 138 0.14 -19.52 1.87
C GLU A 138 1.02 -20.43 2.74
N PHE A 139 0.52 -21.62 3.07
CA PHE A 139 1.27 -22.63 3.82
C PHE A 139 2.23 -23.37 2.90
N LEU A 140 3.52 -23.30 3.20
CA LEU A 140 4.58 -24.04 2.50
C LEU A 140 4.64 -25.48 3.01
N SER A 141 4.35 -25.68 4.31
CA SER A 141 4.23 -27.00 4.94
C SER A 141 3.37 -26.93 6.18
N GLY A 142 2.76 -28.06 6.57
CA GLY A 142 1.88 -28.15 7.73
C GLY A 142 0.52 -27.47 7.53
N SER A 143 -0.07 -26.97 8.61
CA SER A 143 -1.40 -26.35 8.63
C SER A 143 -1.51 -25.32 9.78
N PRO A 144 -2.54 -24.45 9.77
CA PRO A 144 -2.82 -23.58 10.89
C PRO A 144 -3.13 -24.39 12.17
N PHE A 145 -2.90 -23.77 13.33
CA PHE A 145 -3.39 -24.34 14.58
C PHE A 145 -4.93 -24.26 14.65
N THR A 146 -5.52 -25.16 15.42
CA THR A 146 -6.97 -25.36 15.44
C THR A 146 -7.65 -24.61 16.60
N SER A 147 -8.99 -24.52 16.55
CA SER A 147 -9.78 -24.02 17.69
C SER A 147 -9.56 -24.86 18.97
N THR A 148 -9.25 -26.13 18.83
CA THR A 148 -8.91 -27.00 19.98
C THR A 148 -7.57 -26.57 20.58
N ASP A 149 -6.54 -26.29 19.75
CA ASP A 149 -5.25 -25.82 20.23
C ASP A 149 -5.40 -24.49 20.97
N PHE A 150 -6.22 -23.58 20.42
CA PHE A 150 -6.53 -22.30 21.03
C PHE A 150 -7.20 -22.47 22.40
N THR A 151 -8.27 -23.26 22.50
CA THR A 151 -9.02 -23.45 23.76
C THR A 151 -8.23 -24.21 24.82
N SER A 152 -7.43 -25.21 24.40
CA SER A 152 -6.56 -26.00 25.28
C SER A 152 -5.26 -25.30 25.68
N LYS A 153 -5.01 -24.08 25.19
CA LYS A 153 -3.77 -23.33 25.41
C LYS A 153 -2.52 -24.12 25.00
N THR A 154 -2.64 -24.89 23.92
CA THR A 154 -1.52 -25.70 23.43
C THR A 154 -0.43 -24.80 22.87
N LYS A 155 0.81 -25.00 23.35
CA LYS A 155 1.97 -24.21 22.88
C LYS A 155 2.43 -24.70 21.51
N VAL A 156 1.69 -24.30 20.48
CA VAL A 156 2.00 -24.53 19.06
C VAL A 156 2.29 -23.21 18.37
N ALA A 157 3.02 -23.27 17.26
CA ALA A 157 3.41 -22.11 16.49
C ALA A 157 3.27 -22.38 14.98
N VAL A 158 2.77 -21.40 14.25
CA VAL A 158 2.99 -21.26 12.82
C VAL A 158 4.12 -20.24 12.64
N VAL A 159 5.09 -20.56 11.79
CA VAL A 159 6.30 -19.74 11.63
C VAL A 159 6.47 -19.28 10.19
N SER A 160 7.13 -18.15 10.00
CA SER A 160 7.53 -17.68 8.67
C SER A 160 8.67 -18.54 8.10
N LYS A 161 8.82 -18.53 6.78
CA LYS A 161 9.95 -19.19 6.11
C LYS A 161 11.29 -18.64 6.62
N SER A 162 11.41 -17.32 6.70
CA SER A 162 12.63 -16.65 7.19
C SER A 162 12.97 -17.01 8.62
N PHE A 163 11.97 -17.18 9.50
CA PHE A 163 12.18 -17.69 10.85
C PHE A 163 12.77 -19.10 10.83
N ALA A 164 12.19 -20.01 10.04
CA ALA A 164 12.66 -21.38 9.93
C ALA A 164 14.10 -21.45 9.42
N GLU A 165 14.42 -20.69 8.37
CA GLU A 165 15.79 -20.61 7.80
C GLU A 165 16.78 -19.98 8.79
N THR A 166 16.37 -18.97 9.57
CA THR A 166 17.25 -18.30 10.53
C THR A 166 17.57 -19.20 11.70
N LEU A 167 16.56 -19.80 12.32
CA LEU A 167 16.70 -20.55 13.56
C LEU A 167 17.15 -21.99 13.36
N PHE A 168 16.69 -22.64 12.29
CA PHE A 168 16.95 -24.07 12.03
C PHE A 168 17.85 -24.35 10.83
N LYS A 169 18.18 -23.33 10.04
CA LYS A 169 18.93 -23.45 8.76
C LYS A 169 18.24 -24.38 7.75
N SER A 170 16.92 -24.57 7.89
CA SER A 170 16.08 -25.44 7.06
C SER A 170 14.66 -24.89 7.01
N THR A 171 13.93 -25.17 5.95
CA THR A 171 12.48 -24.93 5.84
C THR A 171 11.64 -26.15 6.26
N ASP A 172 12.26 -27.33 6.34
CA ASP A 172 11.62 -28.56 6.83
C ASP A 172 11.77 -28.63 8.37
N VAL A 173 10.85 -27.96 9.06
CA VAL A 173 10.91 -27.76 10.52
C VAL A 173 9.63 -28.19 11.22
N LEU A 174 8.71 -28.86 10.52
CA LEU A 174 7.49 -29.38 11.15
C LEU A 174 7.83 -30.30 12.31
N GLU A 175 7.02 -30.22 13.38
CA GLU A 175 7.17 -30.97 14.63
C GLU A 175 8.41 -30.58 15.45
N ASN A 176 9.32 -29.75 14.93
CA ASN A 176 10.46 -29.25 15.68
C ASN A 176 9.99 -28.32 16.81
N LYS A 177 10.81 -28.24 17.86
CA LYS A 177 10.55 -27.43 19.04
C LYS A 177 11.59 -26.33 19.17
N PHE A 178 11.13 -25.19 19.66
CA PHE A 178 11.98 -24.04 20.00
C PHE A 178 11.47 -23.40 21.31
N PHE A 179 12.30 -22.59 21.92
CA PHE A 179 11.94 -21.80 23.09
C PHE A 179 11.67 -20.36 22.65
N LEU A 180 10.57 -19.80 23.11
CA LEU A 180 10.25 -18.37 23.04
C LEU A 180 10.12 -17.87 24.47
N ASP A 181 10.97 -16.96 24.86
CA ASP A 181 11.01 -16.37 26.21
C ASP A 181 10.93 -17.42 27.32
N GLY A 182 11.72 -18.51 27.15
CA GLY A 182 11.78 -19.63 28.09
C GLY A 182 10.60 -20.63 28.02
N SER A 183 9.61 -20.43 27.17
CA SER A 183 8.50 -21.37 26.92
C SER A 183 8.75 -22.20 25.69
N GLU A 184 8.57 -23.53 25.79
CA GLU A 184 8.73 -24.45 24.64
C GLU A 184 7.49 -24.43 23.76
N TYR A 185 7.65 -24.21 22.45
CA TYR A 185 6.63 -24.27 21.41
C TYR A 185 6.98 -25.30 20.35
N LYS A 186 5.95 -25.91 19.78
CA LYS A 186 6.07 -26.89 18.70
C LYS A 186 5.58 -26.28 17.38
N ILE A 187 6.34 -26.41 16.30
CA ILE A 187 5.99 -25.90 14.98
C ILE A 187 4.97 -26.83 14.33
N VAL A 188 3.80 -26.28 13.96
CA VAL A 188 2.72 -27.00 13.27
C VAL A 188 2.53 -26.57 11.81
N GLY A 189 3.07 -25.40 11.43
CA GLY A 189 2.98 -24.89 10.07
C GLY A 189 4.11 -23.92 9.74
N VAL A 190 4.47 -23.88 8.47
CA VAL A 190 5.41 -22.90 7.91
C VAL A 190 4.68 -22.15 6.80
N VAL A 191 4.68 -20.82 6.86
CA VAL A 191 4.04 -19.96 5.87
C VAL A 191 5.08 -19.15 5.08
N LYS A 192 4.68 -18.71 3.89
CA LYS A 192 5.44 -17.74 3.10
C LYS A 192 5.62 -16.46 3.91
N ASP A 193 6.78 -15.81 3.78
CA ASP A 193 7.08 -14.57 4.46
C ASP A 193 6.06 -13.48 4.11
N VAL A 194 5.61 -12.76 5.13
CA VAL A 194 4.78 -11.56 4.94
C VAL A 194 5.71 -10.36 4.82
N PRO A 195 5.58 -9.57 3.75
CA PRO A 195 6.39 -8.37 3.60
C PRO A 195 6.13 -7.37 4.73
N SER A 196 7.18 -6.70 5.19
CA SER A 196 7.10 -5.71 6.27
C SER A 196 6.26 -4.46 5.93
N SER A 197 5.88 -4.30 4.66
CA SER A 197 4.96 -3.26 4.18
C SER A 197 3.48 -3.58 4.36
N MET A 198 3.16 -4.78 4.86
CA MET A 198 1.78 -5.17 5.15
C MET A 198 1.33 -4.61 6.50
N HIS A 199 0.04 -4.74 6.79
CA HIS A 199 -0.53 -4.23 8.02
C HIS A 199 0.08 -4.93 9.25
N GLN A 200 0.22 -4.18 10.36
CA GLN A 200 0.77 -4.70 11.62
C GLN A 200 0.04 -5.93 12.16
N HIS A 201 -1.23 -6.12 11.79
CA HIS A 201 -2.03 -7.28 12.20
C HIS A 201 -1.71 -8.56 11.42
N THR A 202 -0.87 -8.49 10.38
CA THR A 202 -0.48 -9.64 9.56
C THR A 202 1.01 -9.88 9.55
N THR A 203 1.79 -8.85 9.92
CA THR A 203 3.24 -8.88 9.84
C THR A 203 3.84 -9.45 11.12
N ALA A 204 4.43 -10.64 11.04
CA ALA A 204 5.10 -11.32 12.16
C ALA A 204 6.12 -12.34 11.65
N ASP A 205 7.02 -12.79 12.53
CA ASP A 205 7.91 -13.92 12.28
C ASP A 205 7.27 -15.25 12.67
N LEU A 206 6.36 -15.20 13.64
CA LEU A 206 5.63 -16.39 14.11
C LEU A 206 4.25 -16.00 14.68
N TRP A 207 3.29 -16.91 14.55
CA TRP A 207 1.90 -16.76 15.00
C TRP A 207 1.61 -17.82 16.05
N LEU A 208 1.06 -17.39 17.19
CA LEU A 208 0.83 -18.20 18.39
C LEU A 208 -0.64 -18.08 18.83
N PRO A 209 -1.22 -19.11 19.49
CA PRO A 209 -2.53 -18.99 20.09
C PRO A 209 -2.55 -17.87 21.15
N ALA A 210 -3.48 -16.92 21.02
CA ALA A 210 -3.59 -15.78 21.93
C ALA A 210 -3.83 -16.20 23.40
N THR A 211 -4.40 -17.36 23.62
CA THR A 211 -4.59 -17.94 24.95
C THR A 211 -3.28 -18.32 25.67
N CYS A 212 -2.14 -18.28 24.97
CA CYS A 212 -0.82 -18.53 25.56
C CYS A 212 -0.18 -17.27 26.17
N THR A 213 -0.71 -16.06 25.93
CA THR A 213 -0.24 -14.83 26.58
C THR A 213 -1.21 -14.36 27.68
N SER A 214 -0.66 -13.70 28.72
CA SER A 214 -1.44 -13.11 29.80
C SER A 214 -2.28 -11.92 29.33
N ASN A 215 -1.82 -11.18 28.32
CA ASN A 215 -2.49 -10.00 27.78
C ASN A 215 -3.87 -10.30 27.18
N PHE A 216 -4.08 -11.53 26.73
CA PHE A 216 -5.38 -12.01 26.25
C PHE A 216 -6.47 -11.96 27.32
N TYR A 217 -6.10 -12.19 28.58
CA TYR A 217 -7.01 -12.25 29.72
C TYR A 217 -7.14 -10.93 30.48
N ALA A 218 -6.68 -9.81 29.90
CA ALA A 218 -6.80 -8.51 30.57
C ALA A 218 -8.27 -8.26 30.96
N PRO A 219 -8.59 -8.25 32.27
CA PRO A 219 -9.97 -8.16 32.73
C PRO A 219 -10.49 -6.74 32.56
N GLY A 220 -11.72 -6.64 32.08
CA GLY A 220 -12.49 -5.41 32.22
C GLY A 220 -12.91 -5.19 33.70
N GLU A 221 -13.22 -3.97 34.07
CA GLU A 221 -13.66 -3.60 35.44
C GLU A 221 -14.99 -4.26 35.82
N ASN A 222 -15.84 -4.59 34.84
CA ASN A 222 -17.15 -5.23 35.02
C ASN A 222 -17.51 -6.09 33.79
N ASP A 223 -18.66 -6.79 33.86
CA ASP A 223 -19.11 -7.67 32.79
C ASP A 223 -19.46 -6.94 31.47
N TYR A 224 -19.73 -5.64 31.53
CA TYR A 224 -20.04 -4.81 30.37
C TYR A 224 -18.80 -4.08 29.82
N ASP A 225 -17.67 -4.09 30.53
CA ASP A 225 -16.46 -3.45 30.06
C ASP A 225 -15.92 -4.15 28.81
N LEU A 226 -15.81 -3.40 27.72
CA LEU A 226 -15.29 -3.88 26.45
C LEU A 226 -13.80 -3.57 26.23
N ARG A 227 -13.14 -2.96 27.21
CA ARG A 227 -11.70 -2.66 27.17
C ARG A 227 -10.88 -3.93 27.39
N GLY A 228 -9.77 -4.02 26.68
CA GLY A 228 -8.86 -5.18 26.80
C GLY A 228 -7.58 -4.95 26.04
N GLY A 229 -6.98 -6.03 25.56
CA GLY A 229 -5.69 -6.04 24.84
C GLY A 229 -5.81 -6.63 23.43
N VAL A 230 -6.93 -6.43 22.71
CA VAL A 230 -7.19 -7.12 21.45
C VAL A 230 -7.54 -6.12 20.35
N PHE A 231 -6.87 -6.19 19.19
CA PHE A 231 -7.37 -5.63 17.95
C PHE A 231 -8.36 -6.60 17.31
N ILE A 232 -9.34 -6.09 16.61
CA ILE A 232 -10.34 -6.93 15.95
C ILE A 232 -10.28 -6.69 14.45
N ALA A 233 -10.14 -7.79 13.70
CA ALA A 233 -10.36 -7.79 12.27
C ALA A 233 -11.52 -8.73 11.93
N MET A 234 -12.39 -8.29 11.02
CA MET A 234 -13.54 -9.06 10.59
C MET A 234 -13.76 -8.96 9.10
N THR A 235 -14.27 -10.02 8.50
CA THR A 235 -14.62 -10.06 7.07
C THR A 235 -16.12 -10.12 6.90
N ALA A 236 -16.68 -9.24 6.07
CA ALA A 236 -18.05 -9.33 5.61
C ALA A 236 -18.23 -10.49 4.62
N LYS A 237 -19.43 -11.05 4.51
CA LYS A 237 -19.75 -12.11 3.53
C LYS A 237 -19.50 -11.68 2.10
N SER A 238 -19.71 -10.39 1.79
CA SER A 238 -19.39 -9.77 0.50
C SER A 238 -19.13 -8.27 0.67
N PRO A 239 -18.47 -7.60 -0.29
CA PRO A 239 -18.29 -6.15 -0.25
C PRO A 239 -19.61 -5.36 -0.22
N ASN A 240 -20.69 -5.90 -0.78
CA ASN A 240 -21.99 -5.22 -0.90
C ASN A 240 -22.79 -5.15 0.42
N VAL A 241 -22.41 -5.93 1.42
CA VAL A 241 -23.09 -5.97 2.73
C VAL A 241 -22.30 -5.27 3.85
N ILE A 242 -21.30 -4.49 3.47
CA ILE A 242 -20.45 -3.77 4.46
C ILE A 242 -21.29 -2.76 5.25
N ASP A 243 -22.10 -1.96 4.56
CA ASP A 243 -22.95 -0.95 5.21
C ASP A 243 -23.97 -1.63 6.16
N ASP A 244 -24.59 -2.73 5.70
CA ASP A 244 -25.50 -3.52 6.53
C ASP A 244 -24.80 -4.09 7.76
N LEU A 245 -23.54 -4.56 7.61
CA LEU A 245 -22.74 -5.07 8.74
C LEU A 245 -22.38 -3.95 9.72
N GLN A 246 -22.04 -2.76 9.23
CA GLN A 246 -21.80 -1.59 10.11
C GLN A 246 -23.05 -1.23 10.91
N ASP A 247 -24.21 -1.23 10.27
CA ASP A 247 -25.51 -1.01 10.93
C ASP A 247 -25.82 -2.09 11.99
N GLU A 248 -25.51 -3.37 11.72
CA GLU A 248 -25.64 -4.46 12.70
C GLU A 248 -24.72 -4.24 13.92
N VAL A 249 -23.48 -3.79 13.70
CA VAL A 249 -22.53 -3.47 14.79
C VAL A 249 -23.05 -2.31 15.62
N ASP A 250 -23.56 -1.25 14.99
CA ASP A 250 -24.10 -0.09 15.68
C ASP A 250 -25.35 -0.47 16.52
N GLU A 251 -26.22 -1.31 15.98
CA GLU A 251 -27.38 -1.81 16.72
C GLU A 251 -26.97 -2.71 17.90
N MET A 252 -25.96 -3.56 17.72
CA MET A 252 -25.37 -4.37 18.79
C MET A 252 -24.83 -3.47 19.90
N MET A 253 -24.05 -2.45 19.53
CA MET A 253 -23.48 -1.48 20.49
C MET A 253 -24.57 -0.66 21.19
N ARG A 254 -25.62 -0.27 20.48
CA ARG A 254 -26.78 0.43 21.08
C ARG A 254 -27.44 -0.43 22.15
N LYS A 255 -27.66 -1.72 21.88
CA LYS A 255 -28.22 -2.69 22.86
C LYS A 255 -27.28 -2.88 24.05
N HIS A 256 -25.99 -2.99 23.80
CA HIS A 256 -24.97 -3.10 24.84
C HIS A 256 -24.99 -1.88 25.77
N ASN A 257 -25.01 -0.67 25.21
CA ASN A 257 -25.07 0.57 25.97
C ASN A 257 -26.36 0.77 26.76
N GLN A 258 -27.47 0.15 26.34
CA GLN A 258 -28.71 0.15 27.14
C GLN A 258 -28.60 -0.73 28.39
N GLN A 259 -27.79 -1.80 28.33
CA GLN A 259 -27.60 -2.74 29.45
C GLN A 259 -26.58 -2.23 30.46
N ASP A 260 -25.49 -1.60 30.00
CA ASP A 260 -24.53 -0.94 30.90
C ASP A 260 -25.16 0.34 31.49
N LYS A 261 -25.27 0.41 32.81
CA LYS A 261 -25.85 1.53 33.52
C LYS A 261 -24.85 2.67 33.85
N VAL A 262 -23.55 2.36 33.69
CA VAL A 262 -22.49 3.24 34.18
C VAL A 262 -21.78 3.96 33.02
N TYR A 263 -21.55 3.28 31.93
CA TYR A 263 -20.76 3.80 30.82
C TYR A 263 -21.49 3.71 29.50
N ASN A 264 -21.14 4.63 28.59
CA ASN A 264 -21.39 4.53 27.16
C ASN A 264 -20.11 4.08 26.47
N HIS A 265 -20.19 3.03 25.68
CA HIS A 265 -19.12 2.52 24.85
C HIS A 265 -19.33 2.95 23.40
N LYS A 266 -18.27 3.42 22.76
CA LYS A 266 -18.25 3.75 21.34
C LYS A 266 -17.06 3.07 20.70
N LEU A 267 -17.29 2.29 19.65
CA LEU A 267 -16.22 1.70 18.87
C LEU A 267 -15.57 2.75 17.97
N LEU A 268 -14.26 2.68 17.84
CA LEU A 268 -13.52 3.38 16.81
C LEU A 268 -13.39 2.41 15.63
N GLY A 269 -14.33 2.48 14.72
CA GLY A 269 -14.66 1.53 13.69
C GLY A 269 -16.06 0.94 13.90
N PRO A 270 -16.43 -0.07 13.10
CA PRO A 270 -15.59 -0.82 12.16
C PRO A 270 -15.27 -0.02 10.89
N ASP A 271 -13.99 0.19 10.63
CA ASP A 271 -13.54 0.86 9.41
C ASP A 271 -13.17 -0.17 8.35
N ILE A 272 -13.51 0.11 7.09
CA ILE A 272 -12.99 -0.70 5.99
C ILE A 272 -11.46 -0.63 5.99
N PHE A 273 -10.81 -1.72 5.63
CA PHE A 273 -9.36 -1.93 5.78
C PHE A 273 -8.51 -0.74 5.31
N TRP A 274 -8.79 -0.22 4.11
CA TRP A 274 -8.02 0.90 3.55
C TRP A 274 -8.28 2.24 4.26
N ALA A 275 -9.49 2.44 4.78
CA ALA A 275 -9.87 3.67 5.47
C ALA A 275 -9.31 3.71 6.90
N ASN A 276 -9.15 2.54 7.54
CA ASN A 276 -8.60 2.43 8.89
C ASN A 276 -7.22 3.10 9.01
N GLY A 277 -6.38 3.02 7.99
CA GLY A 277 -5.09 3.69 7.94
C GLY A 277 -5.13 5.23 7.90
N PHE A 278 -6.31 5.84 7.79
CA PHE A 278 -6.50 7.29 7.87
C PHE A 278 -7.15 7.73 9.17
N ARG A 279 -7.44 6.79 10.07
CA ARG A 279 -8.06 7.12 11.36
C ARG A 279 -7.04 7.78 12.31
N GLN A 280 -7.39 8.95 12.80
CA GLN A 280 -6.65 9.68 13.83
C GLN A 280 -7.52 9.80 15.09
N GLY A 281 -7.34 8.88 16.04
CA GLY A 281 -8.16 8.83 17.24
C GLY A 281 -9.63 8.58 16.90
N GLU A 282 -10.52 9.49 17.35
CA GLU A 282 -11.96 9.40 17.05
C GLU A 282 -12.34 9.83 15.63
N TYR A 283 -11.46 10.54 14.93
CA TYR A 283 -11.75 11.07 13.60
C TYR A 283 -11.27 10.12 12.53
N LEU A 284 -12.15 9.81 11.59
CA LEU A 284 -11.82 9.13 10.35
C LEU A 284 -11.76 10.19 9.24
N ASP A 285 -10.53 10.49 8.82
CA ASP A 285 -10.27 11.57 7.85
C ASP A 285 -9.89 10.99 6.48
N GLU A 286 -10.68 10.02 6.02
CA GLU A 286 -10.45 9.30 4.77
C GLU A 286 -10.55 10.21 3.55
N PHE A 287 -11.56 11.10 3.52
CA PHE A 287 -11.82 11.96 2.37
C PHE A 287 -10.70 12.99 2.16
N ASP A 288 -10.29 13.70 3.19
CA ASP A 288 -9.22 14.71 3.11
C ASP A 288 -7.87 14.06 2.81
N SER A 289 -7.62 12.87 3.36
CA SER A 289 -6.42 12.10 3.07
C SER A 289 -6.37 11.63 1.61
N LEU A 290 -7.47 11.08 1.07
CA LEU A 290 -7.58 10.70 -0.35
C LEU A 290 -7.43 11.90 -1.27
N MET A 291 -8.04 13.05 -0.93
CA MET A 291 -7.87 14.30 -1.69
C MET A 291 -6.42 14.76 -1.68
N THR A 292 -5.73 14.66 -0.56
CA THR A 292 -4.30 15.00 -0.44
C THR A 292 -3.45 14.15 -1.37
N TYR A 293 -3.61 12.82 -1.39
CA TYR A 293 -2.93 11.95 -2.34
C TYR A 293 -3.30 12.28 -3.79
N GLY A 294 -4.57 12.60 -4.05
CA GLY A 294 -5.06 13.03 -5.36
C GLY A 294 -4.37 14.32 -5.83
N TYR A 295 -4.23 15.32 -4.97
CA TYR A 295 -3.52 16.58 -5.30
C TYR A 295 -2.03 16.34 -5.54
N ILE A 296 -1.36 15.51 -4.74
CA ILE A 296 0.05 15.15 -4.95
C ILE A 296 0.23 14.46 -6.30
N LEU A 297 -0.61 13.48 -6.61
CA LEU A 297 -0.59 12.78 -7.89
C LEU A 297 -0.81 13.73 -9.05
N LEU A 298 -1.81 14.61 -8.95
CA LEU A 298 -2.11 15.61 -9.96
C LEU A 298 -0.93 16.56 -10.19
N ALA A 299 -0.28 17.03 -9.13
CA ALA A 299 0.90 17.87 -9.21
C ALA A 299 2.07 17.15 -9.89
N LEU A 300 2.35 15.90 -9.53
CA LEU A 300 3.40 15.08 -10.15
C LEU A 300 3.16 14.81 -11.63
N LEU A 301 1.91 14.81 -12.08
CA LEU A 301 1.54 14.64 -13.49
C LEU A 301 1.56 15.98 -14.27
N ILE A 302 1.01 17.05 -13.69
CA ILE A 302 0.82 18.32 -14.39
C ILE A 302 2.11 19.14 -14.47
N ILE A 303 2.88 19.24 -13.38
CA ILE A 303 4.08 20.10 -13.35
C ILE A 303 5.08 19.70 -14.45
N PRO A 304 5.46 18.43 -14.62
CA PRO A 304 6.33 18.02 -15.72
C PRO A 304 5.72 18.22 -17.09
N ALA A 305 4.41 18.01 -17.24
CA ALA A 305 3.71 18.21 -18.50
C ALA A 305 3.77 19.68 -18.95
N LEU A 306 3.62 20.62 -18.02
CA LEU A 306 3.78 22.06 -18.29
C LEU A 306 5.22 22.42 -18.66
N ASN A 307 6.22 21.89 -17.94
CA ASN A 307 7.63 22.09 -18.26
C ASN A 307 7.97 21.60 -19.67
N LEU A 308 7.50 20.42 -20.05
CA LEU A 308 7.69 19.86 -21.38
C LEU A 308 7.01 20.71 -22.45
N SER A 309 5.81 21.22 -22.20
CA SER A 309 5.09 22.11 -23.11
C SER A 309 5.91 23.39 -23.41
N GLY A 310 6.52 23.99 -22.38
CA GLY A 310 7.42 25.16 -22.52
C GLY A 310 8.67 24.85 -23.35
N MET A 311 9.30 23.70 -23.09
CA MET A 311 10.47 23.24 -23.84
C MET A 311 10.16 22.99 -25.33
N ILE A 312 9.03 22.34 -25.62
CA ILE A 312 8.57 22.07 -26.98
C ILE A 312 8.26 23.38 -27.70
N SER A 313 7.60 24.32 -27.04
CA SER A 313 7.33 25.66 -27.58
C SER A 313 8.62 26.38 -27.95
N SER A 314 9.63 26.40 -27.09
CA SER A 314 10.93 26.98 -27.34
C SER A 314 11.63 26.32 -28.55
N LYS A 315 11.64 25.00 -28.63
CA LYS A 315 12.18 24.23 -29.74
C LYS A 315 11.48 24.57 -31.07
N MET A 316 10.14 24.64 -31.03
CA MET A 316 9.37 24.99 -32.23
C MET A 316 9.67 26.42 -32.71
N ASN A 317 9.86 27.37 -31.79
CA ASN A 317 10.24 28.72 -32.15
C ASN A 317 11.61 28.79 -32.86
N ARG A 318 12.60 28.02 -32.40
CA ARG A 318 13.92 27.92 -33.05
C ARG A 318 13.86 27.28 -34.44
N ARG A 319 12.91 26.38 -34.68
CA ARG A 319 12.76 25.62 -35.93
C ARG A 319 11.73 26.23 -36.89
N ARG A 320 11.22 27.44 -36.62
CA ARG A 320 10.21 28.10 -37.46
C ARG A 320 10.65 28.22 -38.90
N ASN A 321 11.91 28.64 -39.15
CA ASN A 321 12.46 28.79 -40.51
C ASN A 321 12.50 27.45 -41.25
N GLU A 322 12.93 26.38 -40.61
CA GLU A 322 12.95 25.03 -41.16
C GLU A 322 11.53 24.57 -41.53
N LEU A 323 10.56 24.76 -40.63
CA LEU A 323 9.16 24.42 -40.86
C LEU A 323 8.54 25.26 -41.99
N GLY A 324 8.92 26.55 -42.09
CA GLY A 324 8.53 27.44 -43.19
C GLY A 324 9.02 26.92 -44.53
N ILE A 325 10.30 26.58 -44.65
CA ILE A 325 10.92 26.02 -45.86
C ILE A 325 10.20 24.72 -46.27
N ARG A 326 9.92 23.81 -45.32
CA ARG A 326 9.21 22.56 -45.60
C ARG A 326 7.79 22.80 -46.15
N LYS A 327 7.09 23.84 -45.62
CA LYS A 327 5.78 24.23 -46.14
C LYS A 327 5.86 24.77 -47.57
N THR A 328 6.90 25.53 -47.93
CA THR A 328 7.09 26.01 -49.31
C THR A 328 7.33 24.87 -50.30
N TYR A 329 7.94 23.75 -49.83
CA TYR A 329 8.08 22.51 -50.58
C TYR A 329 6.85 21.60 -50.57
N GLY A 330 5.70 22.08 -50.05
CA GLY A 330 4.41 21.39 -50.10
C GLY A 330 4.08 20.46 -48.91
N ALA A 331 4.86 20.54 -47.82
CA ALA A 331 4.51 19.78 -46.63
C ALA A 331 3.23 20.31 -45.97
N THR A 332 2.28 19.43 -45.71
CA THR A 332 1.01 19.77 -45.04
C THR A 332 1.21 19.93 -43.53
N ASN A 333 0.39 20.75 -42.88
CA ASN A 333 0.41 20.92 -41.43
C ASN A 333 0.24 19.57 -40.68
N ARG A 334 -0.57 18.66 -41.22
CA ARG A 334 -0.77 17.33 -40.65
C ARG A 334 0.50 16.48 -40.68
N GLN A 335 1.25 16.54 -41.78
CA GLN A 335 2.53 15.80 -41.89
C GLN A 335 3.58 16.35 -40.91
N LEU A 336 3.69 17.68 -40.81
CA LEU A 336 4.62 18.33 -39.87
C LEU A 336 4.22 18.05 -38.41
N LEU A 337 2.92 18.13 -38.07
CA LEU A 337 2.43 17.77 -36.74
C LEU A 337 2.76 16.31 -36.40
N THR A 338 2.46 15.38 -37.30
CA THR A 338 2.75 13.96 -37.10
C THR A 338 4.25 13.73 -36.86
N GLN A 339 5.11 14.40 -37.58
CA GLN A 339 6.56 14.30 -37.39
C GLN A 339 6.98 14.81 -36.01
N ILE A 340 6.47 15.97 -35.56
CA ILE A 340 6.75 16.54 -34.24
C ILE A 340 6.28 15.60 -33.14
N LEU A 341 5.10 15.04 -33.28
CA LEU A 341 4.53 14.10 -32.31
C LEU A 341 5.38 12.81 -32.20
N TRP A 342 5.82 12.24 -33.34
CA TRP A 342 6.71 11.08 -33.33
C TRP A 342 8.06 11.37 -32.69
N GLU A 343 8.62 12.56 -32.91
CA GLU A 343 9.86 12.99 -32.27
C GLU A 343 9.70 13.07 -30.75
N ASN A 344 8.62 13.70 -30.25
CA ASN A 344 8.34 13.79 -28.83
C ASN A 344 8.04 12.42 -28.21
N LEU A 345 7.29 11.59 -28.90
CA LEU A 345 6.95 10.23 -28.47
C LEU A 345 8.21 9.37 -28.29
N PHE A 346 9.19 9.53 -29.20
CA PHE A 346 10.47 8.83 -29.09
C PHE A 346 11.29 9.30 -27.88
N HIS A 347 11.36 10.61 -27.61
CA HIS A 347 12.03 11.14 -26.41
C HIS A 347 11.33 10.68 -25.13
N THR A 348 9.98 10.67 -25.12
CA THR A 348 9.19 10.19 -23.98
C THR A 348 9.41 8.69 -23.76
N PHE A 349 9.55 7.89 -24.82
CA PHE A 349 9.84 6.46 -24.71
C PHE A 349 11.21 6.21 -24.06
N VAL A 350 12.26 6.92 -24.50
CA VAL A 350 13.58 6.81 -23.88
C VAL A 350 13.55 7.31 -22.43
N GLY A 351 12.89 8.46 -22.17
CA GLY A 351 12.66 8.97 -20.82
C GLY A 351 11.86 7.99 -19.94
N GLY A 352 10.89 7.28 -20.53
CA GLY A 352 10.12 6.26 -19.85
C GLY A 352 10.98 5.08 -19.36
N ILE A 353 11.87 4.58 -20.20
CA ILE A 353 12.82 3.51 -19.80
C ILE A 353 13.71 3.99 -18.64
N VAL A 354 14.25 5.20 -18.76
CA VAL A 354 15.06 5.80 -17.68
C VAL A 354 14.22 5.99 -16.42
N GLY A 355 12.98 6.44 -16.55
CA GLY A 355 12.05 6.61 -15.44
C GLY A 355 11.71 5.32 -14.71
N ILE A 356 11.47 4.24 -15.42
CA ILE A 356 11.25 2.91 -14.84
C ILE A 356 12.46 2.46 -14.03
N ILE A 357 13.67 2.58 -14.59
CA ILE A 357 14.90 2.21 -13.89
C ILE A 357 15.10 3.06 -12.64
N LEU A 358 14.90 4.38 -12.74
CA LEU A 358 15.01 5.29 -11.61
C LEU A 358 13.96 5.01 -10.53
N SER A 359 12.70 4.74 -10.91
CA SER A 359 11.65 4.36 -9.98
C SER A 359 12.04 3.13 -9.17
N TYR A 360 12.54 2.10 -9.84
CA TYR A 360 12.99 0.89 -9.18
C TYR A 360 14.16 1.15 -8.22
N LEU A 361 15.14 1.95 -8.62
CA LEU A 361 16.25 2.35 -7.76
C LEU A 361 15.79 3.17 -6.54
N ILE A 362 14.83 4.07 -6.73
CA ILE A 362 14.23 4.84 -5.62
C ILE A 362 13.53 3.89 -4.66
N LEU A 363 12.65 3.02 -5.16
CA LEU A 363 11.92 2.05 -4.33
C LEU A 363 12.86 1.14 -3.53
N MET A 364 13.93 0.65 -4.12
CA MET A 364 14.91 -0.19 -3.42
C MET A 364 15.76 0.58 -2.40
N SER A 365 16.18 1.82 -2.73
CA SER A 365 17.03 2.61 -1.85
C SER A 365 16.27 3.27 -0.70
N THR A 366 14.97 3.48 -0.85
CA THR A 366 14.11 4.14 0.15
C THR A 366 13.08 3.18 0.77
N SER A 367 13.29 1.86 0.64
CA SER A 367 12.36 0.85 1.14
C SER A 367 11.95 1.06 2.60
N ASN A 368 12.90 1.33 3.50
CA ASN A 368 12.61 1.57 4.93
C ASN A 368 11.74 2.83 5.14
N TRP A 369 12.00 3.90 4.41
CA TRP A 369 11.19 5.13 4.49
C TRP A 369 9.81 4.92 3.88
N ILE A 370 9.71 4.17 2.78
CA ILE A 370 8.42 3.81 2.17
C ILE A 370 7.61 2.94 3.12
N ILE A 371 8.24 1.96 3.77
CA ILE A 371 7.60 1.14 4.80
C ILE A 371 7.07 2.04 5.92
N SER A 372 7.85 3.01 6.39
CA SER A 372 7.39 3.94 7.42
C SER A 372 6.23 4.85 7.00
N LEU A 373 6.11 5.17 5.72
CA LEU A 373 4.95 5.92 5.17
C LEU A 373 3.70 5.05 4.99
N LEU A 374 3.89 3.74 4.78
CA LEU A 374 2.80 2.80 4.58
C LEU A 374 2.26 2.26 5.91
N SER A 375 3.12 2.20 6.92
CA SER A 375 2.73 1.78 8.26
C SER A 375 1.91 2.88 8.94
N ASP A 376 0.69 2.54 9.27
CA ASP A 376 -0.27 3.43 9.90
C ASP A 376 0.21 3.85 11.29
N GLY A 377 0.77 5.03 11.45
CA GLY A 377 1.05 5.82 12.67
C GLY A 377 1.44 5.15 14.01
N PHE A 378 1.13 3.90 14.20
CA PHE A 378 1.53 3.03 15.31
C PHE A 378 2.64 2.07 14.87
N ILE A 379 3.75 2.65 14.40
CA ILE A 379 4.91 1.84 14.08
C ILE A 379 5.63 1.52 15.39
N PHE A 380 5.34 0.37 15.92
CA PHE A 380 6.42 -0.38 16.52
C PHE A 380 7.29 -0.87 15.35
N SER A 381 8.51 -0.36 15.26
CA SER A 381 9.50 -0.87 14.32
C SER A 381 9.83 -2.31 14.74
N LYS A 382 9.01 -3.25 14.26
CA LYS A 382 9.31 -4.66 14.45
C LYS A 382 10.54 -4.96 13.62
N ASP A 383 11.63 -5.30 14.26
CA ASP A 383 12.82 -5.86 13.61
C ASP A 383 12.47 -7.28 13.11
N LEU A 384 11.75 -7.33 11.99
CA LEU A 384 11.38 -8.58 11.35
C LEU A 384 12.58 -9.23 10.68
N LEU A 385 12.66 -10.55 10.77
CA LEU A 385 13.66 -11.35 10.05
C LEU A 385 13.51 -11.20 8.53
N SER A 386 12.29 -10.95 8.05
CA SER A 386 11.99 -10.65 6.64
C SER A 386 11.68 -9.17 6.43
N SER A 387 12.71 -8.33 6.29
CA SER A 387 12.52 -6.88 6.09
C SER A 387 12.33 -6.45 4.64
N ASN A 388 12.16 -7.36 3.69
CA ASN A 388 12.18 -7.03 2.27
C ASN A 388 10.79 -6.84 1.69
N LEU A 389 10.59 -5.70 1.01
CA LEU A 389 9.50 -5.55 0.03
C LEU A 389 9.62 -6.68 -1.00
N SER A 390 8.58 -7.47 -1.20
CA SER A 390 8.65 -8.54 -2.20
C SER A 390 8.78 -7.92 -3.60
N VAL A 391 9.62 -8.51 -4.44
CA VAL A 391 9.78 -8.07 -5.84
C VAL A 391 8.43 -8.11 -6.58
N GLU A 392 7.55 -9.04 -6.23
CA GLU A 392 6.20 -9.17 -6.79
C GLU A 392 5.30 -7.95 -6.48
N MET A 393 5.48 -7.32 -5.32
CA MET A 393 4.76 -6.09 -4.95
C MET A 393 5.30 -4.86 -5.67
N LEU A 394 6.62 -4.82 -5.86
CA LEU A 394 7.27 -3.71 -6.54
C LEU A 394 7.06 -3.77 -8.06
N PHE A 395 6.81 -4.95 -8.64
CA PHE A 395 6.78 -5.17 -10.08
C PHE A 395 5.43 -5.71 -10.56
N ASN A 396 4.41 -4.85 -10.56
CA ASN A 396 3.13 -5.19 -11.19
C ASN A 396 3.07 -4.63 -12.61
N TRP A 397 3.15 -5.51 -13.62
CA TRP A 397 3.13 -5.14 -15.04
C TRP A 397 1.92 -4.30 -15.45
N SER A 398 0.75 -4.54 -14.85
CA SER A 398 -0.47 -3.80 -15.15
C SER A 398 -0.38 -2.36 -14.69
N ILE A 399 0.17 -2.12 -13.49
CA ILE A 399 0.37 -0.77 -12.95
C ILE A 399 1.44 -0.05 -13.74
N PHE A 400 2.60 -0.68 -13.93
CA PHE A 400 3.69 -0.11 -14.71
C PHE A 400 3.21 0.27 -16.11
N GLY A 401 2.52 -0.63 -16.79
CA GLY A 401 1.93 -0.36 -18.11
C GLY A 401 0.92 0.78 -18.08
N GLY A 402 0.04 0.81 -17.10
CA GLY A 402 -0.98 1.86 -16.93
C GLY A 402 -0.38 3.24 -16.66
N VAL A 403 0.58 3.34 -15.73
CA VAL A 403 1.29 4.61 -15.41
C VAL A 403 2.08 5.11 -16.60
N VAL A 404 2.84 4.24 -17.27
CA VAL A 404 3.59 4.59 -18.46
C VAL A 404 2.63 5.08 -19.56
N ALA A 405 1.53 4.37 -19.81
CA ALA A 405 0.54 4.77 -20.80
C ALA A 405 -0.09 6.14 -20.46
N LEU A 406 -0.42 6.39 -19.18
CA LEU A 406 -0.94 7.67 -18.72
C LEU A 406 0.07 8.81 -18.93
N CYS A 407 1.34 8.59 -18.56
CA CYS A 407 2.40 9.58 -18.76
C CYS A 407 2.64 9.85 -20.25
N PHE A 408 2.60 8.80 -21.10
CA PHE A 408 2.68 8.98 -22.56
C PHE A 408 1.52 9.82 -23.10
N LEU A 409 0.29 9.55 -22.66
CA LEU A 409 -0.89 10.28 -23.08
C LEU A 409 -0.76 11.77 -22.70
N LEU A 410 -0.40 12.06 -21.46
CA LEU A 410 -0.24 13.43 -20.97
C LEU A 410 0.88 14.18 -21.69
N ASN A 411 2.01 13.52 -21.92
CA ASN A 411 3.11 14.10 -22.70
C ASN A 411 2.71 14.38 -24.16
N LEU A 412 1.95 13.49 -24.78
CA LEU A 412 1.43 13.68 -26.14
C LEU A 412 0.47 14.86 -26.20
N LEU A 413 -0.45 14.99 -25.26
CA LEU A 413 -1.38 16.10 -25.14
C LEU A 413 -0.63 17.41 -24.92
N SER A 414 0.34 17.44 -23.99
CA SER A 414 1.18 18.58 -23.68
C SER A 414 2.02 19.04 -24.87
N ALA A 415 2.47 18.11 -25.71
CA ALA A 415 3.20 18.40 -26.95
C ALA A 415 2.33 18.94 -28.07
N THR A 416 1.08 18.50 -28.14
CA THR A 416 0.16 18.81 -29.24
C THR A 416 -0.22 20.29 -29.28
N ILE A 417 -0.48 20.89 -28.12
CA ILE A 417 -0.90 22.30 -28.00
C ILE A 417 0.14 23.25 -28.60
N PRO A 418 1.42 23.27 -28.16
CA PRO A 418 2.42 24.17 -28.72
C PRO A 418 2.78 23.84 -30.17
N ALA A 419 2.71 22.56 -30.56
CA ALA A 419 2.95 22.17 -31.95
C ALA A 419 1.88 22.76 -32.91
N ILE A 420 0.59 22.63 -32.55
CA ILE A 420 -0.52 23.20 -33.34
C ILE A 420 -0.40 24.74 -33.37
N ALA A 421 -0.13 25.40 -32.25
CA ALA A 421 0.04 26.85 -32.16
C ALA A 421 1.15 27.33 -33.09
N SER A 422 2.31 26.66 -33.07
CA SER A 422 3.44 26.99 -33.94
C SER A 422 3.15 26.80 -35.42
N LEU A 423 2.38 25.79 -35.81
CA LEU A 423 2.03 25.49 -37.21
C LEU A 423 0.96 26.43 -37.78
N ARG A 424 0.20 27.15 -36.95
CA ARG A 424 -0.81 28.15 -37.39
C ARG A 424 -0.21 29.46 -37.92
N HIS A 425 1.07 29.73 -37.61
CA HIS A 425 1.74 30.94 -38.14
C HIS A 425 1.90 30.90 -39.68
N SER A 426 1.71 32.06 -40.32
CA SER A 426 1.85 32.19 -41.77
C SER A 426 3.30 31.98 -42.24
N ILE A 427 3.47 31.46 -43.46
CA ILE A 427 4.78 31.20 -44.06
C ILE A 427 5.61 32.52 -44.13
N ILE A 428 4.97 33.66 -44.44
CA ILE A 428 5.60 34.96 -44.56
C ILE A 428 6.20 35.41 -43.23
N ASN A 429 5.47 35.26 -42.12
CA ASN A 429 5.94 35.59 -40.79
C ASN A 429 7.05 34.64 -40.30
N SER A 430 7.05 33.39 -40.81
CA SER A 430 8.07 32.40 -40.47
C SER A 430 9.41 32.64 -41.18
N LEU A 431 9.40 33.23 -42.35
CA LEU A 431 10.61 33.52 -43.14
C LEU A 431 11.23 34.91 -42.80
N ASN A 432 10.41 35.86 -42.32
CA ASN A 432 10.86 37.23 -42.03
C ASN A 432 11.41 37.43 -40.59
N GLN A 433 11.41 36.46 -39.73
CA GLN A 433 12.11 36.56 -38.44
C GLN A 433 13.61 36.54 -38.67
N LYS A 434 14.23 37.75 -38.62
CA LYS A 434 15.70 37.91 -38.54
C LYS A 434 16.19 37.20 -37.26
N GLN A 435 17.31 36.51 -37.39
CA GLN A 435 18.07 35.89 -36.30
C GLN A 435 18.38 36.86 -35.17
#